data_924adad1892cf4c29c7268b2051bdf29
#
_entry.id   924adad1892cf4c29c7268b2051bdf29
#
_cell.length_a   1.000
_cell.length_b   1.000
_cell.length_c   1.000
_cell.angle_alpha   90.00
_cell.angle_beta   90.00
_cell.angle_gamma   90.00
#
_symmetry.space_group_name_H-M   'P 1'
#
loop_
_entity.id
_entity.type
_entity.pdbx_description
1 polymer ?
#
loop_
_entity_poly.entity_id
_entity_poly.type
_entity_poly.pdbx_seq_one_letter_code
_entity_poly.pdbx_strand_id
1 'polypeptide(L)'
;MRKEEWSIMPCDVRWSTKRFEGSHKHHVFGGCPNRKHSEEDGLVIFLLPEDHNMGDNGIHKNREFDLYAKRKAQLRWMDFYGKTVEQFRKRYGKSWL
;
A
#
# COMPACT_ATOMS: atom_id res chain seq x y z
N MET A 1 11.61 9.01 13.76
CA MET A 1 11.38 7.89 12.84
C MET A 1 11.43 8.39 11.40
N ARG A 2 12.10 7.66 10.53
CA ARG A 2 12.21 8.03 9.12
C ARG A 2 10.94 7.64 8.38
N LYS A 3 10.40 8.59 7.60
CA LYS A 3 9.13 8.37 6.91
C LYS A 3 9.18 7.22 5.92
N GLU A 4 10.31 7.01 5.24
CA GLU A 4 10.42 5.96 4.23
C GLU A 4 10.32 4.55 4.81
N GLU A 5 10.34 4.40 6.13
CA GLU A 5 10.18 3.11 6.79
C GLU A 5 8.87 3.03 7.58
N TRP A 6 8.04 4.05 7.44
CA TRP A 6 6.80 4.15 8.19
C TRP A 6 5.64 3.52 7.42
N SER A 7 4.88 2.67 8.11
CA SER A 7 3.70 2.04 7.51
C SER A 7 2.58 1.95 8.54
N ILE A 8 1.36 2.26 8.10
CA ILE A 8 0.17 2.05 8.91
C ILE A 8 -0.62 0.83 8.43
N MET A 9 -0.10 0.12 7.43
CA MET A 9 -0.79 -1.05 6.88
C MET A 9 -0.99 -2.13 7.93
N PRO A 10 -2.11 -2.86 7.88
CA PRO A 10 -2.30 -4.01 8.77
C PRO A 10 -1.32 -5.10 8.41
N CYS A 11 -0.91 -5.88 9.39
CA CYS A 11 -0.04 -7.04 9.15
C CYS A 11 -0.75 -8.07 8.29
N ASP A 12 -0.01 -8.72 7.42
CA ASP A 12 -0.56 -9.75 6.54
C ASP A 12 0.55 -10.75 6.22
N VAL A 13 0.17 -12.00 5.97
CA VAL A 13 1.15 -13.02 5.60
C VAL A 13 1.78 -12.75 4.23
N ARG A 14 1.14 -11.91 3.42
CA ARG A 14 1.59 -11.60 2.07
C ARG A 14 2.60 -10.46 2.02
N TRP A 15 2.73 -9.68 3.08
CA TRP A 15 3.66 -8.56 3.11
C TRP A 15 4.13 -8.26 4.53
N SER A 16 5.23 -7.49 4.60
CA SER A 16 5.73 -6.97 5.87
C SER A 16 5.43 -5.47 5.95
N THR A 17 5.15 -4.99 7.15
CA THR A 17 4.99 -3.56 7.40
C THR A 17 6.31 -2.92 7.82
N LYS A 18 7.37 -3.72 7.89
CA LYS A 18 8.72 -3.25 8.21
C LYS A 18 9.70 -3.74 7.16
N ARG A 19 10.71 -2.90 6.87
CA ARG A 19 11.75 -3.28 5.94
C ARG A 19 12.53 -4.49 6.46
N PHE A 20 12.83 -5.43 5.58
CA PHE A 20 13.69 -6.56 5.86
C PHE A 20 14.71 -6.70 4.73
N GLU A 21 15.80 -7.43 5.00
CA GLU A 21 16.87 -7.59 4.03
C GLU A 21 16.34 -8.20 2.73
N GLY A 22 16.65 -7.55 1.61
CA GLY A 22 16.21 -7.99 0.30
C GLY A 22 14.80 -7.57 -0.07
N SER A 23 14.09 -6.88 0.84
CA SER A 23 12.72 -6.48 0.55
C SER A 23 12.65 -5.29 -0.41
N HIS A 24 11.55 -5.23 -1.18
CA HIS A 24 11.21 -4.10 -2.02
C HIS A 24 10.10 -3.29 -1.36
N LYS A 25 10.28 -1.99 -1.29
CA LYS A 25 9.24 -1.09 -0.78
C LYS A 25 8.21 -0.86 -1.90
N HIS A 26 6.95 -1.12 -1.58
CA HIS A 26 5.84 -0.94 -2.53
C HIS A 26 4.87 0.10 -1.99
N HIS A 27 4.58 1.10 -2.79
CA HIS A 27 3.54 2.09 -2.48
C HIS A 27 2.22 1.50 -2.96
N VAL A 28 1.28 1.30 -2.02
CA VAL A 28 0.02 0.59 -2.35
C VAL A 28 -0.75 1.34 -3.43
N PHE A 29 -0.81 2.67 -3.35
CA PHE A 29 -1.42 3.48 -4.39
C PHE A 29 -0.30 4.16 -5.18
N GLY A 30 -0.16 3.76 -6.44
CA GLY A 30 0.90 4.25 -7.31
C GLY A 30 0.43 5.35 -8.24
N GLY A 31 1.35 5.83 -9.06
CA GLY A 31 1.07 6.90 -9.99
C GLY A 31 1.19 8.27 -9.33
N CYS A 32 1.01 9.31 -10.12
CA CYS A 32 1.12 10.68 -9.66
C CYS A 32 -0.27 11.28 -9.52
N PRO A 33 -0.65 11.85 -8.35
CA PRO A 33 0.18 12.09 -7.17
C PRO A 33 0.09 10.98 -6.09
N ASN A 34 -0.56 9.85 -6.37
CA ASN A 34 -0.89 8.85 -5.36
C ASN A 34 0.33 8.20 -4.70
N ARG A 35 1.41 8.05 -5.42
CA ARG A 35 2.63 7.50 -4.84
C ARG A 35 3.13 8.37 -3.69
N LYS A 36 3.10 9.68 -3.89
CA LYS A 36 3.49 10.63 -2.85
C LYS A 36 2.52 10.56 -1.68
N HIS A 37 1.22 10.48 -1.98
CA HIS A 37 0.20 10.37 -0.93
C HIS A 37 0.38 9.09 -0.12
N SER A 38 0.68 7.95 -0.77
CA SER A 38 0.96 6.70 -0.08
C SER A 38 2.16 6.84 0.86
N GLU A 39 3.22 7.49 0.39
CA GLU A 39 4.40 7.72 1.22
C GLU A 39 4.07 8.57 2.44
N GLU A 40 3.34 9.66 2.24
CA GLU A 40 2.96 10.57 3.32
C GLU A 40 2.01 9.92 4.33
N ASP A 41 1.12 9.09 3.86
CA ASP A 41 0.09 8.48 4.69
C ASP A 41 0.53 7.15 5.33
N GLY A 42 1.69 6.64 4.94
CA GLY A 42 2.18 5.38 5.48
C GLY A 42 1.53 4.15 4.84
N LEU A 43 0.97 4.29 3.64
CA LEU A 43 0.36 3.17 2.91
C LEU A 43 1.40 2.49 2.04
N VAL A 44 2.38 1.90 2.71
CA VAL A 44 3.49 1.19 2.07
C VAL A 44 3.65 -0.19 2.70
N ILE A 45 4.10 -1.13 1.88
CA ILE A 45 4.37 -2.50 2.34
C ILE A 45 5.72 -2.94 1.78
N PHE A 46 6.31 -3.96 2.41
CA PHE A 46 7.61 -4.48 2.00
C PHE A 46 7.43 -5.92 1.54
N LEU A 47 7.91 -6.21 0.36
CA LEU A 47 7.68 -7.48 -0.33
C LEU A 47 9.00 -8.11 -0.75
N LEU A 48 9.01 -9.44 -0.83
CA LEU A 48 10.08 -10.12 -1.55
C LEU A 48 10.05 -9.70 -3.02
N PRO A 49 11.20 -9.69 -3.71
CA PRO A 49 11.22 -9.30 -5.13
C PRO A 49 10.23 -10.07 -6.00
N GLU A 50 10.09 -11.39 -5.79
CA GLU A 50 9.15 -12.21 -6.56
C GLU A 50 7.69 -11.88 -6.27
N ASP A 51 7.40 -11.32 -5.10
CA ASP A 51 6.05 -10.89 -4.74
C ASP A 51 5.77 -9.47 -5.17
N HIS A 52 6.79 -8.73 -5.59
CA HIS A 52 6.65 -7.34 -6.03
C HIS A 52 6.56 -7.24 -7.55
N ASN A 53 7.66 -7.42 -8.27
CA ASN A 53 7.66 -7.25 -9.72
C ASN A 53 8.50 -8.25 -10.49
N MET A 54 9.21 -9.16 -9.82
CA MET A 54 10.08 -10.11 -10.49
C MET A 54 9.43 -11.46 -10.75
N GLY A 55 8.37 -11.80 -10.03
CA GLY A 55 7.63 -13.04 -10.24
C GLY A 55 6.32 -12.82 -10.97
N ASP A 56 5.79 -13.87 -11.59
CA ASP A 56 4.55 -13.77 -12.36
C ASP A 56 3.34 -13.47 -11.49
N ASN A 57 3.39 -13.83 -10.21
CA ASN A 57 2.31 -13.58 -9.27
C ASN A 57 2.58 -12.39 -8.35
N GLY A 58 3.59 -11.58 -8.68
CA GLY A 58 3.89 -10.38 -7.92
C GLY A 58 2.78 -9.35 -8.03
N ILE A 59 2.75 -8.42 -7.07
CA ILE A 59 1.64 -7.48 -6.93
C ILE A 59 1.41 -6.62 -8.18
N HIS A 60 2.47 -6.31 -8.93
CA HIS A 60 2.34 -5.53 -10.17
C HIS A 60 1.76 -6.33 -11.33
N LYS A 61 1.76 -7.66 -11.26
CA LYS A 61 1.26 -8.55 -12.32
C LYS A 61 0.01 -9.32 -11.90
N ASN A 62 -0.34 -9.29 -10.62
CA ASN A 62 -1.48 -10.03 -10.08
C ASN A 62 -2.55 -9.02 -9.63
N ARG A 63 -3.57 -8.85 -10.48
CA ARG A 63 -4.64 -7.89 -10.21
C ARG A 63 -5.36 -8.17 -8.88
N GLU A 64 -5.60 -9.43 -8.56
CA GLU A 64 -6.30 -9.78 -7.32
C GLU A 64 -5.48 -9.40 -6.08
N PHE A 65 -4.18 -9.64 -6.12
CA PHE A 65 -3.29 -9.27 -5.04
C PHE A 65 -3.24 -7.75 -4.89
N ASP A 66 -3.11 -7.04 -6.00
CA ASP A 66 -3.09 -5.58 -6.01
C ASP A 66 -4.37 -4.99 -5.41
N LEU A 67 -5.53 -5.49 -5.84
CA LEU A 67 -6.82 -5.03 -5.32
C LEU A 67 -7.01 -5.38 -3.86
N TYR A 68 -6.55 -6.56 -3.44
CA TYR A 68 -6.62 -6.95 -2.04
C TYR A 68 -5.85 -5.96 -1.16
N ALA A 69 -4.62 -5.64 -1.57
CA ALA A 69 -3.80 -4.68 -0.83
C ALA A 69 -4.44 -3.29 -0.81
N LYS A 70 -4.99 -2.84 -1.93
CA LYS A 70 -5.63 -1.53 -2.04
C LYS A 70 -6.87 -1.41 -1.16
N ARG A 71 -7.70 -2.46 -1.09
CA ARG A 71 -8.86 -2.47 -0.20
C ARG A 71 -8.45 -2.39 1.26
N LYS A 72 -7.46 -3.19 1.63
CA LYS A 72 -6.91 -3.16 2.99
C LYS A 72 -6.36 -1.79 3.34
N ALA A 73 -5.64 -1.18 2.39
CA ALA A 73 -5.05 0.13 2.59
C ALA A 73 -6.12 1.21 2.76
N GLN A 74 -7.16 1.19 1.93
CA GLN A 74 -8.22 2.18 2.04
C GLN A 74 -8.96 2.06 3.37
N LEU A 75 -9.31 0.85 3.78
CA LEU A 75 -9.98 0.64 5.06
C LEU A 75 -9.09 1.10 6.22
N ARG A 76 -7.81 0.78 6.16
CA ARG A 76 -6.86 1.19 7.19
C ARG A 76 -6.71 2.70 7.25
N TRP A 77 -6.62 3.35 6.09
CA TRP A 77 -6.51 4.81 6.03
C TRP A 77 -7.73 5.48 6.67
N MET A 78 -8.92 5.00 6.33
CA MET A 78 -10.17 5.54 6.87
C MET A 78 -10.22 5.38 8.40
N ASP A 79 -9.85 4.21 8.89
CA ASP A 79 -9.85 3.92 10.31
C ASP A 79 -8.76 4.70 11.06
N PHE A 80 -7.55 4.64 10.54
CA PHE A 80 -6.39 5.26 11.22
C PHE A 80 -6.53 6.78 11.31
N TYR A 81 -6.99 7.42 10.24
CA TYR A 81 -7.12 8.88 10.19
C TYR A 81 -8.52 9.38 10.54
N GLY A 82 -9.46 8.49 10.79
CA GLY A 82 -10.84 8.87 11.09
C GLY A 82 -11.50 9.58 9.91
N LYS A 83 -11.31 9.09 8.70
CA LYS A 83 -11.77 9.73 7.47
C LYS A 83 -12.84 8.92 6.77
N THR A 84 -13.59 9.59 5.90
CA THR A 84 -14.69 8.98 5.15
C THR A 84 -14.23 8.50 3.78
N VAL A 85 -15.09 7.71 3.12
CA VAL A 85 -14.88 7.30 1.72
C VAL A 85 -14.73 8.52 0.82
N GLU A 86 -15.57 9.54 1.03
CA GLU A 86 -15.50 10.74 0.21
C GLU A 86 -14.17 11.46 0.34
N GLN A 87 -13.64 11.51 1.55
CA GLN A 87 -12.33 12.11 1.79
C GLN A 87 -11.22 11.28 1.14
N PHE A 88 -11.36 9.95 1.14
CA PHE A 88 -10.40 9.08 0.47
C PHE A 88 -10.43 9.32 -1.04
N ARG A 89 -11.62 9.38 -1.64
CA ARG A 89 -11.77 9.63 -3.07
C ARG A 89 -11.15 10.96 -3.48
N LYS A 90 -11.33 11.97 -2.65
CA LYS A 90 -10.77 13.29 -2.92
C LYS A 90 -9.24 13.26 -2.95
N ARG A 91 -8.64 12.47 -2.05
CA ARG A 91 -7.17 12.39 -1.98
C ARG A 91 -6.58 11.45 -3.03
N TYR A 92 -7.19 10.30 -3.25
CA TYR A 92 -6.63 9.23 -4.10
C TYR A 92 -7.32 9.09 -5.45
N GLY A 93 -8.39 9.83 -5.68
CA GLY A 93 -9.05 9.88 -6.98
C GLY A 93 -10.21 8.95 -7.16
N LYS A 94 -10.29 7.86 -6.39
CA LYS A 94 -11.41 6.90 -6.47
C LYS A 94 -11.40 6.03 -5.23
N SER A 95 -12.47 5.24 -5.08
CA SER A 95 -12.58 4.23 -4.03
C SER A 95 -12.35 2.85 -4.63
N TRP A 96 -11.68 1.99 -3.87
CA TRP A 96 -11.49 0.58 -4.23
C TRP A 96 -12.39 -0.36 -3.43
N LEU A 97 -13.29 0.20 -2.61
CA LEU A 97 -14.27 -0.56 -1.84
C LEU A 97 -15.49 -0.90 -2.70
#